data_7025f4cb13d803bc625661da38157510
#
_entry.id   7025f4cb13d803bc625661da38157510
#
_cell.length_a   1.000
_cell.length_b   1.000
_cell.length_c   1.000
_cell.angle_alpha   90.00
_cell.angle_beta   90.00
_cell.angle_gamma   90.00
#
_symmetry.space_group_name_H-M   'P 1'
#
loop_
_entity.id
_entity.type
_entity.pdbx_description
1 polymer ?
#
loop_
_entity_poly.entity_id
_entity_poly.type
_entity_poly.pdbx_seq_one_letter_code
_entity_poly.pdbx_strand_id
1 'polypeptide(L)'
;MFTFRVVWCDDNGQWHTNRGWRCQFNGAIGPYKGGLRFQKNVYEGIIKFLGFEQTFKNSLTGLPIGGAKGGSDFDPAGKSDAEVMRFCQSFMTALYRYIGPDIDVPAGDMGVGGREIGYLYGQYRRLKGVWENGVLTGKGLSYGGSLIRPEATGYGAIYYLQEVLKHENDTIEGKRIAISGYGNVGWGIMKKAAQLGAAVTYFAGPDGYVHDPDGVITDEKLNFILEMRAKDPMHCKPYADKFGCEFVAGEKCWGVKDGVVLVLEHFLQ
;
A
#
# COMPACT_ATOMS: atom_id res chain seq x y z
N MET A 1 -18.91 -8.10 -10.72
CA MET A 1 -18.33 -8.37 -9.40
C MET A 1 -18.52 -9.83 -9.03
N PHE A 2 -17.47 -10.45 -8.50
CA PHE A 2 -17.49 -11.84 -8.04
C PHE A 2 -17.43 -11.87 -6.53
N THR A 3 -18.27 -12.68 -5.89
CA THR A 3 -18.23 -12.97 -4.46
C THR A 3 -18.07 -14.46 -4.29
N PHE A 4 -17.12 -14.88 -3.49
CA PHE A 4 -16.81 -16.29 -3.30
C PHE A 4 -16.41 -16.61 -1.85
N ARG A 5 -16.54 -17.89 -1.50
CA ARG A 5 -16.13 -18.39 -0.20
C ARG A 5 -14.67 -18.82 -0.24
N VAL A 6 -13.92 -18.47 0.79
CA VAL A 6 -12.52 -18.89 0.98
C VAL A 6 -12.46 -19.73 2.25
N VAL A 7 -12.21 -21.03 2.09
CA VAL A 7 -12.12 -21.99 3.20
C VAL A 7 -10.67 -22.36 3.41
N TRP A 8 -10.19 -22.26 4.64
CA TRP A 8 -8.80 -22.56 5.00
C TRP A 8 -8.71 -23.16 6.39
N CYS A 9 -7.63 -23.87 6.67
CA CYS A 9 -7.37 -24.53 7.95
C CYS A 9 -6.24 -23.80 8.69
N ASP A 10 -6.41 -23.53 9.99
CA ASP A 10 -5.37 -22.95 10.83
C ASP A 10 -4.31 -23.99 11.24
N ASP A 11 -3.34 -23.56 12.02
CA ASP A 11 -2.23 -24.43 12.48
C ASP A 11 -2.70 -25.45 13.55
N ASN A 12 -3.88 -25.22 14.15
CA ASN A 12 -4.51 -26.15 15.11
C ASN A 12 -5.44 -27.17 14.45
N GLY A 13 -5.54 -27.15 13.10
CA GLY A 13 -6.42 -28.04 12.35
C GLY A 13 -7.89 -27.58 12.32
N GLN A 14 -8.20 -26.36 12.76
CA GLN A 14 -9.57 -25.81 12.71
C GLN A 14 -9.84 -25.16 11.35
N TRP A 15 -11.05 -25.40 10.84
CA TRP A 15 -11.50 -24.84 9.58
C TRP A 15 -12.19 -23.50 9.77
N HIS A 16 -11.76 -22.55 8.96
CA HIS A 16 -12.28 -21.18 8.90
C HIS A 16 -12.86 -20.87 7.53
N THR A 17 -13.79 -19.93 7.51
CA THR A 17 -14.40 -19.46 6.27
C THR A 17 -14.40 -17.93 6.24
N ASN A 18 -13.82 -17.37 5.19
CA ASN A 18 -13.87 -15.95 4.87
C ASN A 18 -14.61 -15.71 3.56
N ARG A 19 -14.99 -14.47 3.31
CA ARG A 19 -15.51 -14.02 2.02
C ARG A 19 -14.40 -13.40 1.20
N GLY A 20 -14.38 -13.72 -0.09
CA GLY A 20 -13.53 -13.08 -1.07
C GLY A 20 -14.35 -12.31 -2.09
N TRP A 21 -13.82 -11.20 -2.57
CA TRP A 21 -14.44 -10.36 -3.58
C TRP A 21 -13.43 -9.96 -4.67
N ARG A 22 -13.92 -9.85 -5.91
CA ARG A 22 -13.23 -9.17 -7.00
C ARG A 22 -14.23 -8.33 -7.77
N CYS A 23 -14.02 -7.02 -7.80
CA CYS A 23 -14.79 -6.05 -8.57
C CYS A 23 -13.96 -5.64 -9.80
N GLN A 24 -14.34 -6.15 -10.96
CA GLN A 24 -13.91 -5.66 -12.25
C GLN A 24 -14.80 -4.47 -12.58
N PHE A 25 -14.37 -3.27 -12.18
CA PHE A 25 -15.26 -2.11 -12.14
C PHE A 25 -15.45 -1.49 -13.52
N ASN A 26 -14.35 -1.18 -14.22
CA ASN A 26 -14.39 -0.58 -15.54
C ASN A 26 -13.23 -1.08 -16.40
N GLY A 27 -13.52 -1.64 -17.55
CA GLY A 27 -12.53 -2.14 -18.52
C GLY A 27 -12.56 -1.39 -19.87
N ALA A 28 -13.12 -0.18 -19.91
CA ALA A 28 -13.30 0.55 -21.16
C ALA A 28 -12.01 0.91 -21.89
N ILE A 29 -10.91 1.11 -21.14
CA ILE A 29 -9.62 1.52 -21.71
C ILE A 29 -8.52 0.45 -21.64
N GLY A 30 -8.84 -0.74 -21.14
CA GLY A 30 -7.88 -1.84 -21.05
C GLY A 30 -8.21 -2.88 -19.99
N PRO A 31 -7.34 -3.88 -19.80
CA PRO A 31 -7.52 -4.92 -18.79
C PRO A 31 -7.77 -4.34 -17.40
N TYR A 32 -8.60 -5.00 -16.63
CA TYR A 32 -8.86 -4.61 -15.25
C TYR A 32 -7.58 -4.66 -14.42
N LYS A 33 -7.33 -3.64 -13.61
CA LYS A 33 -6.12 -3.53 -12.80
C LYS A 33 -6.43 -2.94 -11.43
N GLY A 34 -5.98 -3.60 -10.37
CA GLY A 34 -6.10 -3.08 -9.02
C GLY A 34 -5.75 -4.08 -7.93
N GLY A 35 -5.47 -3.58 -6.73
CA GLY A 35 -4.99 -4.36 -5.59
C GLY A 35 -6.00 -5.33 -4.99
N LEU A 36 -5.48 -6.23 -4.15
CA LEU A 36 -6.24 -7.09 -3.24
C LEU A 36 -5.99 -6.59 -1.82
N ARG A 37 -7.05 -6.35 -1.05
CA ARG A 37 -6.98 -5.93 0.35
C ARG A 37 -7.42 -7.05 1.27
N PHE A 38 -6.57 -7.45 2.22
CA PHE A 38 -6.90 -8.45 3.24
C PHE A 38 -6.92 -7.76 4.61
N GLN A 39 -8.13 -7.57 5.12
CA GLN A 39 -8.35 -6.91 6.42
C GLN A 39 -9.74 -7.28 6.94
N LYS A 40 -9.86 -7.50 8.24
CA LYS A 40 -11.11 -7.93 8.90
C LYS A 40 -12.35 -7.08 8.61
N ASN A 41 -12.15 -5.80 8.31
CA ASN A 41 -13.23 -4.85 8.07
C ASN A 41 -13.64 -4.73 6.58
N VAL A 42 -13.01 -5.52 5.69
CA VAL A 42 -13.35 -5.52 4.26
C VAL A 42 -14.72 -6.14 4.04
N TYR A 43 -15.53 -5.46 3.25
CA TYR A 43 -16.83 -5.94 2.80
C TYR A 43 -17.10 -5.46 1.37
N GLU A 44 -18.17 -5.96 0.78
CA GLU A 44 -18.51 -5.71 -0.63
C GLU A 44 -18.55 -4.23 -1.02
N GLY A 45 -19.12 -3.38 -0.17
CA GLY A 45 -19.21 -1.92 -0.42
C GLY A 45 -17.86 -1.25 -0.52
N ILE A 46 -16.92 -1.61 0.37
CA ILE A 46 -15.53 -1.12 0.31
C ILE A 46 -14.87 -1.53 -1.00
N ILE A 47 -15.01 -2.79 -1.41
CA ILE A 47 -14.40 -3.27 -2.66
C ILE A 47 -14.97 -2.57 -3.90
N LYS A 48 -16.29 -2.29 -3.93
CA LYS A 48 -16.91 -1.50 -4.99
C LYS A 48 -16.39 -0.08 -5.03
N PHE A 49 -16.34 0.59 -3.88
CA PHE A 49 -15.82 1.96 -3.77
C PHE A 49 -14.36 2.06 -4.21
N LEU A 50 -13.51 1.16 -3.72
CA LEU A 50 -12.11 1.13 -4.10
C LEU A 50 -11.90 0.78 -5.59
N GLY A 51 -12.78 -0.02 -6.19
CA GLY A 51 -12.77 -0.29 -7.64
C GLY A 51 -13.12 0.95 -8.45
N PHE A 52 -14.05 1.75 -7.96
CA PHE A 52 -14.39 3.06 -8.52
C PHE A 52 -13.19 4.02 -8.46
N GLU A 53 -12.58 4.21 -7.28
CA GLU A 53 -11.37 5.03 -7.13
C GLU A 53 -10.24 4.56 -8.05
N GLN A 54 -10.00 3.24 -8.12
CA GLN A 54 -8.95 2.66 -8.94
C GLN A 54 -9.16 2.96 -10.44
N THR A 55 -10.39 3.08 -10.90
CA THR A 55 -10.72 3.45 -12.28
C THR A 55 -10.20 4.86 -12.60
N PHE A 56 -10.45 5.84 -11.75
CA PHE A 56 -9.92 7.20 -11.94
C PHE A 56 -8.40 7.24 -11.78
N LYS A 57 -7.88 6.58 -10.78
CA LYS A 57 -6.43 6.49 -10.57
C LYS A 57 -5.71 5.97 -11.81
N ASN A 58 -6.20 4.90 -12.42
CA ASN A 58 -5.59 4.28 -13.58
C ASN A 58 -5.74 5.15 -14.83
N SER A 59 -6.90 5.77 -15.05
CA SER A 59 -7.16 6.64 -16.21
C SER A 59 -6.21 7.84 -16.26
N LEU A 60 -5.82 8.38 -15.10
CA LEU A 60 -4.90 9.52 -14.98
C LEU A 60 -3.45 9.16 -15.35
N THR A 61 -3.11 7.88 -15.47
CA THR A 61 -1.75 7.45 -15.91
C THR A 61 -1.53 7.58 -17.40
N GLY A 62 -2.59 7.71 -18.20
CA GLY A 62 -2.52 7.66 -19.65
C GLY A 62 -2.24 6.27 -20.24
N LEU A 63 -2.16 5.23 -19.38
CA LEU A 63 -1.93 3.85 -19.81
C LEU A 63 -3.25 3.14 -20.13
N PRO A 64 -3.26 2.16 -21.05
CA PRO A 64 -4.46 1.40 -21.40
C PRO A 64 -4.77 0.34 -20.35
N ILE A 65 -5.12 0.74 -19.16
CA ILE A 65 -5.48 -0.12 -18.01
C ILE A 65 -6.80 0.32 -17.39
N GLY A 66 -7.70 -0.63 -17.20
CA GLY A 66 -8.98 -0.44 -16.54
C GLY A 66 -8.87 -0.41 -15.02
N GLY A 67 -9.99 -0.31 -14.33
CA GLY A 67 -10.06 -0.26 -12.86
C GLY A 67 -10.68 -1.51 -12.27
N ALA A 68 -10.04 -2.06 -11.24
CA ALA A 68 -10.55 -3.15 -10.43
C ALA A 68 -10.08 -3.05 -8.99
N LYS A 69 -10.77 -3.76 -8.11
CA LYS A 69 -10.35 -4.00 -6.73
C LYS A 69 -10.84 -5.35 -6.25
N GLY A 70 -10.08 -5.97 -5.36
CA GLY A 70 -10.51 -7.19 -4.71
C GLY A 70 -10.07 -7.24 -3.26
N GLY A 71 -10.42 -8.30 -2.58
CA GLY A 71 -10.00 -8.48 -1.19
C GLY A 71 -10.81 -9.52 -0.45
N SER A 72 -10.59 -9.55 0.86
CA SER A 72 -11.26 -10.46 1.78
C SER A 72 -11.34 -9.84 3.18
N ASP A 73 -12.32 -10.31 3.96
CA ASP A 73 -12.42 -10.06 5.40
C ASP A 73 -11.42 -10.89 6.23
N PHE A 74 -10.48 -11.55 5.59
CA PHE A 74 -9.35 -12.21 6.23
C PHE A 74 -8.32 -11.18 6.70
N ASP A 75 -7.88 -11.32 7.96
CA ASP A 75 -6.81 -10.50 8.53
C ASP A 75 -5.52 -11.33 8.64
N PRO A 76 -4.46 -10.99 7.89
CA PRO A 76 -3.19 -11.71 7.98
C PRO A 76 -2.39 -11.37 9.25
N ALA A 77 -2.77 -10.32 10.00
CA ALA A 77 -2.08 -9.95 11.23
C ALA A 77 -2.17 -11.05 12.27
N GLY A 78 -1.03 -11.43 12.87
CA GLY A 78 -0.94 -12.48 13.88
C GLY A 78 -1.12 -13.91 13.34
N LYS A 79 -1.23 -14.11 12.02
CA LYS A 79 -1.27 -15.43 11.39
C LYS A 79 0.13 -15.91 11.03
N SER A 80 0.34 -17.23 11.10
CA SER A 80 1.58 -17.85 10.62
C SER A 80 1.70 -17.75 9.10
N ASP A 81 2.93 -17.87 8.59
CA ASP A 81 3.17 -17.93 7.15
C ASP A 81 2.42 -19.10 6.49
N ALA A 82 2.30 -20.22 7.18
CA ALA A 82 1.59 -21.40 6.72
C ALA A 82 0.07 -21.17 6.62
N GLU A 83 -0.51 -20.48 7.59
CA GLU A 83 -1.92 -20.08 7.57
C GLU A 83 -2.22 -19.11 6.43
N VAL A 84 -1.39 -18.06 6.29
CA VAL A 84 -1.53 -17.08 5.20
C VAL A 84 -1.36 -17.75 3.84
N MET A 85 -0.43 -18.69 3.71
CA MET A 85 -0.24 -19.45 2.47
C MET A 85 -1.49 -20.29 2.12
N ARG A 86 -2.05 -21.03 3.09
CA ARG A 86 -3.27 -21.83 2.89
C ARG A 86 -4.46 -20.95 2.49
N PHE A 87 -4.61 -19.81 3.17
CA PHE A 87 -5.62 -18.83 2.80
C PHE A 87 -5.44 -18.33 1.36
N CYS A 88 -4.24 -17.86 0.99
CA CYS A 88 -3.94 -17.36 -0.36
C CYS A 88 -4.16 -18.43 -1.44
N GLN A 89 -3.83 -19.68 -1.17
CA GLN A 89 -4.07 -20.78 -2.09
C GLN A 89 -5.56 -21.02 -2.33
N SER A 90 -6.36 -21.01 -1.26
CA SER A 90 -7.81 -21.15 -1.35
C SER A 90 -8.44 -19.95 -2.07
N PHE A 91 -8.03 -18.73 -1.74
CA PHE A 91 -8.48 -17.51 -2.40
C PHE A 91 -8.21 -17.54 -3.91
N MET A 92 -6.97 -17.88 -4.30
CA MET A 92 -6.60 -17.97 -5.71
C MET A 92 -7.33 -19.10 -6.44
N THR A 93 -7.62 -20.22 -5.79
CA THR A 93 -8.39 -21.31 -6.38
C THR A 93 -9.80 -20.87 -6.80
N ALA A 94 -10.41 -19.96 -6.07
CA ALA A 94 -11.70 -19.37 -6.45
C ALA A 94 -11.55 -18.28 -7.53
N LEU A 95 -10.44 -17.53 -7.54
CA LEU A 95 -10.25 -16.35 -8.38
C LEU A 95 -9.64 -16.63 -9.75
N TYR A 96 -8.78 -17.65 -9.91
CA TYR A 96 -7.88 -17.80 -11.06
C TYR A 96 -8.57 -17.81 -12.44
N ARG A 97 -9.84 -18.24 -12.50
CA ARG A 97 -10.60 -18.30 -13.76
C ARG A 97 -11.01 -16.94 -14.31
N TYR A 98 -10.98 -15.92 -13.47
CA TYR A 98 -11.48 -14.57 -13.78
C TYR A 98 -10.35 -13.57 -14.02
N ILE A 99 -9.10 -13.99 -13.87
CA ILE A 99 -7.91 -13.14 -14.00
C ILE A 99 -6.94 -13.67 -15.06
N GLY A 100 -6.10 -12.80 -15.54
CA GLY A 100 -5.09 -13.11 -16.55
C GLY A 100 -4.41 -11.84 -17.04
N PRO A 101 -3.29 -11.97 -17.77
CA PRO A 101 -2.49 -10.80 -18.22
C PRO A 101 -3.29 -9.78 -19.02
N ASP A 102 -4.23 -10.26 -19.85
CA ASP A 102 -5.01 -9.42 -20.76
C ASP A 102 -6.47 -9.27 -20.31
N ILE A 103 -6.83 -9.76 -19.13
CA ILE A 103 -8.19 -9.73 -18.59
C ILE A 103 -8.25 -8.87 -17.34
N ASP A 104 -7.55 -9.30 -16.29
CA ASP A 104 -7.56 -8.68 -14.98
C ASP A 104 -6.27 -8.99 -14.24
N VAL A 105 -5.55 -7.95 -13.83
CA VAL A 105 -4.23 -8.06 -13.20
C VAL A 105 -4.29 -7.53 -11.76
N PRO A 106 -4.49 -8.42 -10.77
CA PRO A 106 -4.41 -8.04 -9.37
C PRO A 106 -3.01 -7.58 -8.93
N ALA A 107 -2.96 -6.88 -7.81
CA ALA A 107 -1.74 -6.36 -7.20
C ALA A 107 -1.82 -6.44 -5.67
N GLY A 108 -0.77 -6.02 -4.99
CA GLY A 108 -0.78 -5.80 -3.56
C GLY A 108 -1.58 -4.56 -3.16
N ASP A 109 -2.06 -4.59 -1.93
CA ASP A 109 -2.71 -3.49 -1.20
C ASP A 109 -2.57 -3.80 0.30
N MET A 110 -3.35 -3.17 1.18
CA MET A 110 -3.30 -3.45 2.62
C MET A 110 -3.47 -4.94 2.92
N GLY A 111 -2.58 -5.49 3.74
CA GLY A 111 -2.55 -6.91 4.09
C GLY A 111 -2.11 -7.85 2.96
N VAL A 112 -1.69 -7.32 1.81
CA VAL A 112 -1.18 -8.10 0.67
C VAL A 112 0.13 -7.50 0.18
N GLY A 113 1.22 -8.00 0.70
CA GLY A 113 2.58 -7.65 0.31
C GLY A 113 3.22 -8.70 -0.59
N GLY A 114 4.56 -8.65 -0.69
CA GLY A 114 5.34 -9.57 -1.52
C GLY A 114 5.15 -11.06 -1.14
N ARG A 115 4.98 -11.34 0.16
CA ARG A 115 4.70 -12.69 0.68
C ARG A 115 3.38 -13.24 0.12
N GLU A 116 2.31 -12.51 0.29
CA GLU A 116 0.96 -12.89 -0.17
C GLU A 116 0.93 -13.00 -1.70
N ILE A 117 1.54 -12.07 -2.42
CA ILE A 117 1.66 -12.13 -3.89
C ILE A 117 2.42 -13.38 -4.32
N GLY A 118 3.47 -13.77 -3.60
CA GLY A 118 4.20 -15.01 -3.87
C GLY A 118 3.30 -16.25 -3.74
N TYR A 119 2.53 -16.34 -2.67
CA TYR A 119 1.60 -17.46 -2.44
C TYR A 119 0.47 -17.49 -3.48
N LEU A 120 -0.11 -16.33 -3.80
CA LEU A 120 -1.15 -16.20 -4.82
C LEU A 120 -0.64 -16.60 -6.20
N TYR A 121 0.53 -16.11 -6.61
CA TYR A 121 1.12 -16.45 -7.91
C TYR A 121 1.51 -17.92 -8.01
N GLY A 122 2.10 -18.48 -6.96
CA GLY A 122 2.44 -19.89 -6.90
C GLY A 122 1.24 -20.79 -7.12
N GLN A 123 0.10 -20.45 -6.50
CA GLN A 123 -1.15 -21.21 -6.69
C GLN A 123 -1.75 -21.00 -8.08
N TYR A 124 -1.75 -19.75 -8.59
CA TYR A 124 -2.20 -19.46 -9.95
C TYR A 124 -1.45 -20.32 -10.97
N ARG A 125 -0.12 -20.34 -10.89
CA ARG A 125 0.72 -21.16 -11.76
C ARG A 125 0.41 -22.65 -11.68
N ARG A 126 0.16 -23.19 -10.48
CA ARG A 126 -0.24 -24.60 -10.30
C ARG A 126 -1.56 -24.92 -11.01
N LEU A 127 -2.53 -24.00 -10.93
CA LEU A 127 -3.86 -24.21 -11.52
C LEU A 127 -3.88 -24.05 -13.03
N LYS A 128 -3.11 -23.06 -13.55
CA LYS A 128 -3.05 -22.77 -15.01
C LYS A 128 -2.06 -23.68 -15.74
N GLY A 129 -1.03 -24.18 -15.06
CA GLY A 129 0.01 -25.02 -15.67
C GLY A 129 1.02 -24.28 -16.55
N VAL A 130 0.97 -22.94 -16.60
CA VAL A 130 1.84 -22.11 -17.46
C VAL A 130 2.43 -20.94 -16.70
N TRP A 131 3.50 -20.35 -17.26
CA TRP A 131 4.07 -19.09 -16.78
C TRP A 131 3.36 -17.91 -17.47
N GLU A 132 2.54 -17.21 -16.74
CA GLU A 132 1.93 -15.96 -17.20
C GLU A 132 2.48 -14.80 -16.36
N ASN A 133 3.62 -14.24 -16.77
CA ASN A 133 4.29 -13.17 -16.02
C ASN A 133 3.46 -11.88 -15.91
N GLY A 134 2.52 -11.68 -16.84
CA GLY A 134 1.64 -10.51 -16.84
C GLY A 134 0.53 -10.55 -15.78
N VAL A 135 0.23 -11.72 -15.20
CA VAL A 135 -0.73 -11.81 -14.11
C VAL A 135 -0.08 -11.44 -12.78
N LEU A 136 -0.75 -10.71 -11.92
CA LEU A 136 -0.27 -10.22 -10.62
C LEU A 136 0.98 -9.33 -10.71
N THR A 137 0.88 -8.10 -10.24
CA THR A 137 2.05 -7.24 -10.02
C THR A 137 2.51 -7.31 -8.56
N GLY A 138 3.79 -6.99 -8.33
CA GLY A 138 4.42 -7.12 -7.01
C GLY A 138 5.10 -8.46 -6.76
N LYS A 139 5.33 -9.26 -7.82
CA LYS A 139 6.09 -10.50 -7.75
C LYS A 139 7.58 -10.22 -7.47
N GLY A 140 8.26 -11.18 -6.83
CA GLY A 140 9.71 -11.15 -6.69
C GLY A 140 10.43 -11.34 -8.03
N LEU A 141 11.66 -10.86 -8.13
CA LEU A 141 12.50 -10.96 -9.34
C LEU A 141 12.66 -12.40 -9.82
N SER A 142 12.82 -13.34 -8.89
CA SER A 142 13.07 -14.76 -9.19
C SER A 142 11.86 -15.49 -9.82
N TYR A 143 10.68 -14.86 -9.84
CA TYR A 143 9.47 -15.48 -10.42
C TYR A 143 8.64 -14.51 -11.26
N GLY A 144 9.31 -13.72 -12.08
CA GLY A 144 8.69 -12.92 -13.13
C GLY A 144 8.30 -11.50 -12.71
N GLY A 145 8.82 -11.01 -11.59
CA GLY A 145 8.68 -9.62 -11.18
C GLY A 145 9.69 -8.71 -11.87
N SER A 146 9.46 -7.42 -11.77
CA SER A 146 10.40 -6.35 -12.14
C SER A 146 10.97 -5.72 -10.87
N LEU A 147 12.01 -4.90 -11.04
CA LEU A 147 12.54 -4.11 -9.94
C LEU A 147 11.43 -3.24 -9.36
N ILE A 148 11.11 -3.51 -8.10
CA ILE A 148 10.18 -2.68 -7.34
C ILE A 148 10.98 -1.53 -6.76
N ARG A 149 10.41 -0.33 -6.91
CA ARG A 149 10.90 0.86 -6.23
C ARG A 149 9.92 1.17 -5.11
N PRO A 150 10.22 0.81 -3.84
CA PRO A 150 9.34 1.04 -2.70
C PRO A 150 8.95 2.51 -2.54
N GLU A 151 9.83 3.40 -2.94
CA GLU A 151 9.67 4.86 -2.91
C GLU A 151 8.80 5.42 -4.04
N ALA A 152 8.48 4.66 -5.09
CA ALA A 152 7.91 5.20 -6.32
C ALA A 152 6.59 5.97 -6.10
N THR A 153 5.70 5.46 -5.26
CA THR A 153 4.42 6.14 -4.95
C THR A 153 4.65 7.44 -4.19
N GLY A 154 5.54 7.43 -3.20
CA GLY A 154 5.91 8.65 -2.46
C GLY A 154 6.59 9.69 -3.35
N TYR A 155 7.46 9.24 -4.25
CA TYR A 155 8.09 10.13 -5.24
C TYR A 155 7.04 10.76 -6.16
N GLY A 156 6.08 9.97 -6.65
CA GLY A 156 4.98 10.45 -7.48
C GLY A 156 4.13 11.52 -6.78
N ALA A 157 3.86 11.33 -5.48
CA ALA A 157 3.15 12.33 -4.68
C ALA A 157 3.92 13.67 -4.62
N ILE A 158 5.24 13.62 -4.43
CA ILE A 158 6.07 14.83 -4.40
C ILE A 158 6.18 15.47 -5.78
N TYR A 159 6.28 14.71 -6.87
CA TYR A 159 6.27 15.26 -8.22
C TYR A 159 4.94 15.94 -8.55
N TYR A 160 3.83 15.33 -8.15
CA TYR A 160 2.51 15.96 -8.30
C TYR A 160 2.43 17.27 -7.49
N LEU A 161 2.94 17.26 -6.25
CA LEU A 161 3.01 18.46 -5.43
C LEU A 161 3.82 19.58 -6.12
N GLN A 162 4.96 19.26 -6.74
CA GLN A 162 5.74 20.25 -7.46
C GLN A 162 4.93 20.91 -8.58
N GLU A 163 4.13 20.14 -9.33
CA GLU A 163 3.27 20.69 -10.38
C GLU A 163 2.14 21.58 -9.80
N VAL A 164 1.57 21.20 -8.65
CA VAL A 164 0.58 22.05 -7.95
C VAL A 164 1.21 23.37 -7.51
N LEU A 165 2.37 23.33 -6.85
CA LEU A 165 3.06 24.52 -6.38
C LEU A 165 3.47 25.44 -7.57
N LYS A 166 3.96 24.84 -8.64
CA LYS A 166 4.29 25.58 -9.86
C LYS A 166 3.07 26.30 -10.47
N HIS A 167 1.89 25.66 -10.44
CA HIS A 167 0.64 26.30 -10.87
C HIS A 167 0.28 27.52 -9.98
N GLU A 168 0.61 27.43 -8.69
CA GLU A 168 0.41 28.52 -7.72
C GLU A 168 1.58 29.55 -7.71
N ASN A 169 2.52 29.46 -8.66
CA ASN A 169 3.75 30.28 -8.73
C ASN A 169 4.61 30.15 -7.46
N ASP A 170 4.71 28.95 -6.91
CA ASP A 170 5.46 28.62 -5.72
C ASP A 170 6.42 27.44 -5.97
N THR A 171 7.30 27.15 -5.03
CA THR A 171 8.31 26.07 -5.12
C THR A 171 8.30 25.19 -3.89
N ILE A 172 8.73 23.96 -4.04
CA ILE A 172 8.83 22.99 -2.93
C ILE A 172 10.04 23.27 -2.01
N GLU A 173 11.06 23.95 -2.50
CA GLU A 173 12.28 24.26 -1.73
C GLU A 173 11.93 25.05 -0.47
N GLY A 174 12.47 24.65 0.68
CA GLY A 174 12.23 25.26 1.98
C GLY A 174 10.86 24.96 2.60
N LYS A 175 10.00 24.18 1.93
CA LYS A 175 8.68 23.84 2.49
C LYS A 175 8.76 22.85 3.63
N ARG A 176 7.89 23.04 4.62
CA ARG A 176 7.66 22.11 5.72
C ARG A 176 6.41 21.28 5.41
N ILE A 177 6.51 19.97 5.59
CA ILE A 177 5.49 19.01 5.17
C ILE A 177 5.04 18.19 6.38
N ALA A 178 3.74 17.99 6.52
CA ALA A 178 3.16 17.02 7.43
C ALA A 178 2.58 15.85 6.64
N ILE A 179 2.80 14.63 7.11
CA ILE A 179 2.27 13.41 6.46
C ILE A 179 1.60 12.50 7.47
N SER A 180 0.60 11.75 7.01
CA SER A 180 0.04 10.62 7.74
C SER A 180 0.64 9.33 7.19
N GLY A 181 1.20 8.52 8.10
CA GLY A 181 1.87 7.28 7.73
C GLY A 181 3.36 7.42 7.43
N TYR A 182 4.12 6.39 7.82
CA TYR A 182 5.56 6.27 7.57
C TYR A 182 5.92 4.92 6.90
N GLY A 183 4.95 4.31 6.24
CA GLY A 183 5.14 3.14 5.38
C GLY A 183 5.97 3.46 4.13
N ASN A 184 5.93 2.60 3.10
CA ASN A 184 6.71 2.81 1.87
C ASN A 184 6.43 4.15 1.21
N VAL A 185 5.18 4.59 1.19
CA VAL A 185 4.79 5.86 0.57
C VAL A 185 5.27 7.03 1.41
N GLY A 186 5.00 7.06 2.73
CA GLY A 186 5.48 8.10 3.63
C GLY A 186 7.00 8.22 3.62
N TRP A 187 7.71 7.10 3.68
CA TRP A 187 9.17 7.08 3.57
C TRP A 187 9.67 7.63 2.22
N GLY A 188 9.00 7.26 1.12
CA GLY A 188 9.33 7.80 -0.21
C GLY A 188 9.08 9.31 -0.29
N ILE A 189 7.99 9.81 0.31
CA ILE A 189 7.71 11.24 0.43
C ILE A 189 8.85 11.95 1.17
N MET A 190 9.24 11.46 2.36
CA MET A 190 10.33 12.02 3.15
C MET A 190 11.63 12.08 2.35
N LYS A 191 12.00 10.97 1.71
CA LYS A 191 13.23 10.87 0.91
C LYS A 191 13.24 11.84 -0.27
N LYS A 192 12.14 11.95 -1.01
CA LYS A 192 12.07 12.84 -2.17
C LYS A 192 11.97 14.31 -1.76
N ALA A 193 11.21 14.62 -0.71
CA ALA A 193 11.13 15.98 -0.17
C ALA A 193 12.52 16.49 0.24
N ALA A 194 13.28 15.69 1.00
CA ALA A 194 14.65 16.04 1.39
C ALA A 194 15.56 16.28 0.18
N GLN A 195 15.48 15.45 -0.87
CA GLN A 195 16.25 15.65 -2.10
C GLN A 195 15.93 16.95 -2.84
N LEU A 196 14.73 17.50 -2.64
CA LEU A 196 14.26 18.73 -3.30
C LEU A 196 14.27 19.95 -2.36
N GLY A 197 14.96 19.85 -1.24
CA GLY A 197 15.15 20.96 -0.29
C GLY A 197 13.94 21.25 0.61
N ALA A 198 12.96 20.33 0.67
CA ALA A 198 11.86 20.40 1.62
C ALA A 198 12.09 19.47 2.81
N ALA A 199 11.37 19.66 3.91
CA ALA A 199 11.49 18.85 5.10
C ALA A 199 10.14 18.32 5.59
N VAL A 200 10.04 17.00 5.79
CA VAL A 200 8.90 16.43 6.52
C VAL A 200 9.17 16.63 8.01
N THR A 201 8.46 17.58 8.60
CA THR A 201 8.61 17.95 10.01
C THR A 201 7.57 17.27 10.91
N TYR A 202 6.48 16.77 10.33
CA TYR A 202 5.47 16.02 11.06
C TYR A 202 5.15 14.72 10.34
N PHE A 203 5.12 13.61 11.06
CA PHE A 203 4.57 12.37 10.54
C PHE A 203 3.81 11.60 11.60
N ALA A 204 2.69 10.99 11.22
CA ALA A 204 1.82 10.27 12.12
C ALA A 204 1.85 8.76 11.90
N GLY A 205 1.73 8.02 12.99
CA GLY A 205 1.50 6.58 13.02
C GLY A 205 0.16 6.22 13.67
N PRO A 206 -0.10 4.93 13.89
CA PRO A 206 -1.27 4.48 14.65
C PRO A 206 -1.26 4.93 16.10
N ASP A 207 -0.07 5.06 16.71
CA ASP A 207 0.16 5.41 18.11
C ASP A 207 0.16 6.91 18.41
N GLY A 208 0.25 7.78 17.38
CA GLY A 208 0.34 9.21 17.54
C GLY A 208 1.09 9.88 16.41
N TYR A 209 1.64 11.06 16.65
CA TYR A 209 2.52 11.72 15.68
C TYR A 209 3.83 12.18 16.30
N VAL A 210 4.85 12.31 15.46
CA VAL A 210 6.14 12.88 15.77
C VAL A 210 6.24 14.27 15.16
N HIS A 211 6.78 15.23 15.93
CA HIS A 211 7.21 16.53 15.44
C HIS A 211 8.74 16.62 15.53
N ASP A 212 9.39 16.63 14.40
CA ASP A 212 10.82 16.83 14.23
C ASP A 212 11.04 18.21 13.60
N PRO A 213 11.42 19.24 14.37
CA PRO A 213 11.57 20.59 13.84
C PRO A 213 12.65 20.70 12.76
N ASP A 214 13.68 19.86 12.79
CA ASP A 214 14.72 19.80 11.76
C ASP A 214 14.28 19.01 10.53
N GLY A 215 13.22 18.22 10.66
CA GLY A 215 12.68 17.37 9.63
C GLY A 215 13.48 16.09 9.37
N VAL A 216 12.83 15.15 8.65
CA VAL A 216 13.43 13.89 8.22
C VAL A 216 14.21 14.13 6.93
N ILE A 217 15.41 14.69 7.03
CA ILE A 217 16.22 15.13 5.88
C ILE A 217 17.56 14.40 5.74
N THR A 218 17.97 13.63 6.74
CA THR A 218 19.27 12.91 6.71
C THR A 218 19.07 11.42 6.41
N ASP A 219 20.09 10.81 5.81
CA ASP A 219 20.09 9.36 5.55
C ASP A 219 19.97 8.55 6.86
N GLU A 220 20.53 9.04 7.95
CA GLU A 220 20.40 8.40 9.26
C GLU A 220 18.93 8.33 9.69
N LYS A 221 18.21 9.46 9.62
CA LYS A 221 16.77 9.52 9.97
C LYS A 221 15.92 8.65 9.04
N LEU A 222 16.19 8.70 7.75
CA LEU A 222 15.49 7.89 6.74
C LEU A 222 15.71 6.37 6.94
N ASN A 223 16.95 5.96 7.21
CA ASN A 223 17.29 4.56 7.45
C ASN A 223 16.68 4.07 8.77
N PHE A 224 16.68 4.90 9.80
CA PHE A 224 16.07 4.54 11.07
C PHE A 224 14.55 4.28 10.93
N ILE A 225 13.83 5.04 10.12
CA ILE A 225 12.40 4.77 9.84
C ILE A 225 12.23 3.38 9.19
N LEU A 226 13.12 2.97 8.28
CA LEU A 226 13.07 1.62 7.70
C LEU A 226 13.30 0.53 8.75
N GLU A 227 14.31 0.71 9.60
CA GLU A 227 14.63 -0.23 10.67
C GLU A 227 13.50 -0.32 11.72
N MET A 228 12.97 0.84 12.14
CA MET A 228 11.90 0.95 13.12
C MET A 228 10.65 0.20 12.64
N ARG A 229 10.20 0.48 11.43
CA ARG A 229 8.98 -0.17 10.89
C ARG A 229 9.17 -1.66 10.59
N ALA A 230 10.40 -2.11 10.31
CA ALA A 230 10.69 -3.54 10.13
C ALA A 230 10.55 -4.31 11.46
N LYS A 231 10.81 -3.66 12.58
CA LYS A 231 10.66 -4.23 13.94
C LYS A 231 9.23 -4.11 14.43
N ASP A 232 8.65 -2.92 14.29
CA ASP A 232 7.30 -2.60 14.77
C ASP A 232 6.67 -1.52 13.87
N PRO A 233 5.76 -1.90 12.97
CA PRO A 233 5.11 -0.94 12.06
C PRO A 233 4.00 -0.11 12.74
N MET A 234 3.68 -0.39 14.00
CA MET A 234 2.54 0.23 14.69
C MET A 234 2.93 1.43 15.56
N HIS A 235 4.22 1.61 15.85
CA HIS A 235 4.68 2.64 16.77
C HIS A 235 5.75 3.53 16.14
N CYS A 236 5.49 4.85 16.06
CA CYS A 236 6.46 5.84 15.61
C CYS A 236 7.23 6.53 16.77
N LYS A 237 6.80 6.33 18.01
CA LYS A 237 7.46 6.86 19.20
C LYS A 237 8.97 6.59 19.26
N PRO A 238 9.49 5.40 18.88
CA PRO A 238 10.94 5.13 18.94
C PRO A 238 11.80 6.10 18.12
N TYR A 239 11.23 6.73 17.07
CA TYR A 239 11.93 7.79 16.34
C TYR A 239 12.13 9.02 17.22
N ALA A 240 11.08 9.47 17.88
CA ALA A 240 11.16 10.63 18.79
C ALA A 240 12.14 10.39 19.93
N ASP A 241 12.13 9.20 20.51
CA ASP A 241 13.04 8.82 21.59
C ASP A 241 14.52 8.84 21.13
N LYS A 242 14.80 8.40 19.89
CA LYS A 242 16.17 8.38 19.34
C LYS A 242 16.70 9.77 18.98
N PHE A 243 15.87 10.60 18.37
CA PHE A 243 16.31 11.90 17.83
C PHE A 243 15.97 13.08 18.74
N GLY A 244 15.41 12.84 19.93
CA GLY A 244 15.04 13.88 20.88
C GLY A 244 13.92 14.79 20.40
N CYS A 245 13.00 14.25 19.61
CA CYS A 245 11.87 14.98 19.04
C CYS A 245 10.62 14.85 19.91
N GLU A 246 9.64 15.72 19.68
CA GLU A 246 8.34 15.65 20.34
C GLU A 246 7.52 14.47 19.81
N PHE A 247 6.87 13.75 20.72
CA PHE A 247 5.87 12.72 20.40
C PHE A 247 4.56 13.03 21.10
N VAL A 248 3.48 13.08 20.32
CA VAL A 248 2.11 13.29 20.82
C VAL A 248 1.29 12.03 20.61
N ALA A 249 0.97 11.37 21.73
CA ALA A 249 0.28 10.09 21.71
C ALA A 249 -1.22 10.23 21.35
N GLY A 250 -1.71 9.32 20.51
CA GLY A 250 -3.13 9.19 20.19
C GLY A 250 -3.70 10.27 19.27
N GLU A 251 -2.90 11.26 18.89
CA GLU A 251 -3.33 12.35 18.02
C GLU A 251 -2.81 12.20 16.59
N LYS A 252 -3.46 12.92 15.66
CA LYS A 252 -3.03 13.06 14.27
C LYS A 252 -2.46 14.45 14.01
N CYS A 253 -1.54 14.56 13.07
CA CYS A 253 -0.84 15.81 12.78
C CYS A 253 -1.64 16.81 11.91
N TRP A 254 -2.95 16.63 11.74
CA TRP A 254 -3.77 17.49 10.88
C TRP A 254 -4.09 18.88 11.46
N GLY A 255 -3.97 19.02 12.77
CA GLY A 255 -4.21 20.29 13.47
C GLY A 255 -2.99 21.18 13.63
N VAL A 256 -1.82 20.80 13.10
CA VAL A 256 -0.57 21.56 13.29
C VAL A 256 -0.62 22.89 12.54
N LYS A 257 -0.23 23.97 13.22
CA LYS A 257 -0.33 25.35 12.72
C LYS A 257 1.04 26.00 12.41
N ASP A 258 2.14 25.36 12.76
CA ASP A 258 3.47 25.96 12.76
C ASP A 258 4.09 26.03 11.36
N GLY A 259 3.49 26.80 10.45
CA GLY A 259 4.08 27.07 9.13
C GLY A 259 4.24 25.83 8.25
N VAL A 260 3.45 24.78 8.51
CA VAL A 260 3.36 23.62 7.61
C VAL A 260 2.58 24.02 6.38
N VAL A 261 3.21 23.92 5.23
CA VAL A 261 2.65 24.39 3.96
C VAL A 261 1.83 23.32 3.28
N LEU A 262 2.04 22.06 3.66
CA LEU A 262 1.37 20.94 3.01
C LEU A 262 1.11 19.79 3.95
N VAL A 263 -0.09 19.25 3.85
CA VAL A 263 -0.51 18.03 4.52
C VAL A 263 -0.80 16.99 3.47
N LEU A 264 -0.01 15.92 3.44
CA LEU A 264 -0.23 14.77 2.58
C LEU A 264 -0.81 13.64 3.40
N GLU A 265 -2.07 13.31 3.12
CA GLU A 265 -2.69 12.12 3.69
C GLU A 265 -2.33 10.90 2.86
N HIS A 266 -1.67 9.96 3.48
CA HIS A 266 -1.56 8.61 2.94
C HIS A 266 -2.49 7.71 3.75
N PHE A 267 -3.55 7.23 3.08
CA PHE A 267 -4.46 6.25 3.67
C PHE A 267 -3.71 4.96 3.99
N LEU A 268 -3.13 4.91 5.18
CA LEU A 268 -2.84 3.68 5.88
C LEU A 268 -3.98 3.48 6.88
N GLN A 269 -4.92 2.73 6.50
CA GLN A 269 -5.86 2.12 7.44
C GLN A 269 -5.65 0.64 7.44
#